data_16380edbc363c1fc38ae52fe45a7739f
#
_entry.id   16380edbc363c1fc38ae52fe45a7739f
#
_cell.length_a   1.000
_cell.length_b   1.000
_cell.length_c   1.000
_cell.angle_alpha   90.00
_cell.angle_beta   90.00
_cell.angle_gamma   90.00
#
_symmetry.space_group_name_H-M   'P 1'
#
loop_
_entity.id
_entity.type
_entity.pdbx_description
1 polymer ?
#
loop_
_entity_poly.entity_id
_entity_poly.type
_entity_poly.pdbx_seq_one_letter_code
_entity_poly.pdbx_strand_id
1 'polypeptide(L)' 'MKIEYDKEADALYIQLREAYVEDNIDVEEGITLDLDKNRHIIGIEILDASKKLSLKDMVNITIENLPVDRIETATV' A
#
# COMPACT_ATOMS: atom_id res chain seq x y z
N MET A 1 6.71 5.08 2.56
CA MET A 1 5.43 4.37 2.32
C MET A 1 4.28 5.36 2.42
N LYS A 2 3.34 5.27 1.53
CA LYS A 2 2.19 6.16 1.54
C LYS A 2 0.92 5.34 1.34
N ILE A 3 -0.11 5.64 2.14
CA ILE A 3 -1.39 4.94 2.04
C ILE A 3 -2.46 5.97 1.72
N GLU A 4 -3.19 5.75 0.63
CA GLU A 4 -4.26 6.64 0.21
C GLU A 4 -5.55 5.86 0.03
N TYR A 5 -6.65 6.48 0.43
CA TYR A 5 -7.97 5.94 0.20
C TYR A 5 -8.76 6.88 -0.70
N ASP A 6 -9.27 6.35 -1.80
CA ASP A 6 -10.15 7.08 -2.70
C ASP A 6 -11.59 6.73 -2.37
N LYS A 7 -12.30 7.68 -1.78
CA LYS A 7 -13.65 7.46 -1.32
C LYS A 7 -14.63 7.18 -2.47
N GLU A 8 -14.45 7.85 -3.60
CA GLU A 8 -15.35 7.67 -4.73
C GLU A 8 -15.20 6.31 -5.38
N ALA A 9 -13.98 5.84 -5.50
CA ALA A 9 -13.68 4.54 -6.09
C ALA A 9 -13.74 3.42 -5.06
N ASP A 10 -13.81 3.73 -3.77
CA ASP A 10 -13.68 2.76 -2.69
C ASP A 10 -12.42 1.92 -2.88
N ALA A 11 -11.32 2.60 -3.17
CA ALA A 11 -10.04 1.96 -3.46
C ALA A 11 -8.97 2.41 -2.46
N LEU A 12 -8.25 1.45 -1.90
CA LEU A 12 -7.13 1.71 -1.01
C LEU A 12 -5.84 1.40 -1.77
N TYR A 13 -4.90 2.34 -1.76
CA TYR A 13 -3.61 2.13 -2.39
C TYR A 13 -2.50 2.24 -1.36
N ILE A 14 -1.64 1.24 -1.31
CA ILE A 14 -0.47 1.22 -0.44
C ILE A 14 0.76 1.32 -1.32
N GLN A 15 1.40 2.49 -1.32
CA GLN A 15 2.64 2.69 -2.04
C GLN A 15 3.81 2.33 -1.12
N LEU A 16 4.52 1.28 -1.45
CA LEU A 16 5.65 0.82 -0.64
C LEU A 16 6.87 1.70 -0.83
N ARG A 17 7.09 2.16 -2.05
CA ARG A 17 8.15 3.10 -2.38
C ARG A 17 7.81 3.81 -3.69
N GLU A 18 8.46 4.95 -3.94
CA GLU A 18 8.28 5.67 -5.20
C GLU A 18 9.08 4.99 -6.29
N ALA A 19 8.38 4.62 -7.37
CA ALA A 19 9.00 4.07 -8.55
C ALA A 19 7.98 4.10 -9.69
N TYR A 20 8.46 4.05 -10.91
CA TYR A 20 7.58 3.99 -12.08
C TYR A 20 6.92 2.61 -12.15
N VAL A 21 5.61 2.61 -12.35
CA VAL A 21 4.85 1.35 -12.48
C VAL A 21 5.03 0.84 -13.91
N GLU A 22 5.78 -0.24 -14.05
CA GLU A 22 6.03 -0.85 -15.35
C GLU A 22 4.93 -1.85 -15.73
N ASP A 23 4.40 -2.56 -14.74
CA ASP A 23 3.41 -3.60 -14.95
C ASP A 23 2.58 -3.79 -13.70
N ASN A 24 1.47 -4.51 -13.82
CA ASN A 24 0.67 -4.87 -12.67
C ASN A 24 0.15 -6.29 -12.81
N ILE A 25 -0.13 -6.94 -11.68
CA ILE A 25 -0.59 -8.32 -11.62
C ILE A 25 -1.78 -8.39 -10.67
N ASP A 26 -2.87 -8.98 -11.13
CA ASP A 26 -4.01 -9.27 -10.27
C ASP A 26 -3.69 -10.54 -9.48
N VAL A 27 -3.68 -10.44 -8.15
CA VAL A 27 -3.38 -11.59 -7.28
C VAL A 27 -4.64 -12.25 -6.74
N GLU A 28 -5.72 -11.48 -6.67
CA GLU A 28 -7.05 -11.99 -6.40
C GLU A 28 -8.04 -10.94 -6.90
N GLU A 29 -9.32 -11.27 -6.90
CA GLU A 29 -10.32 -10.33 -7.36
C GLU A 29 -10.26 -9.02 -6.57
N GLY A 30 -10.00 -7.93 -7.26
CA GLY A 30 -9.92 -6.61 -6.67
C GLY A 30 -8.63 -6.28 -5.96
N ILE A 31 -7.61 -7.15 -6.01
CA ILE A 31 -6.30 -6.85 -5.45
C ILE A 31 -5.23 -6.98 -6.51
N THR A 32 -4.56 -5.86 -6.78
CA THR A 32 -3.56 -5.73 -7.84
C THR A 32 -2.23 -5.30 -7.23
N LEU A 33 -1.16 -5.93 -7.68
CA LEU A 33 0.20 -5.52 -7.31
C LEU A 33 0.80 -4.72 -8.45
N ASP A 34 1.39 -3.57 -8.13
CA ASP A 34 2.16 -2.76 -9.08
C ASP A 34 3.62 -3.16 -9.00
N LEU A 35 4.24 -3.34 -10.16
CA LEU A 35 5.61 -3.80 -10.26
C LEU A 35 6.48 -2.77 -10.98
N ASP A 36 7.74 -2.68 -10.56
CA ASP A 36 8.73 -1.89 -11.28
C ASP A 36 9.34 -2.69 -12.45
N LYS A 37 10.29 -2.09 -13.15
CA LYS A 37 10.94 -2.72 -14.30
C LYS A 37 11.73 -3.97 -13.95
N ASN A 38 12.09 -4.12 -12.68
CA ASN A 38 12.83 -5.28 -12.19
C ASN A 38 11.91 -6.32 -11.54
N ARG A 39 10.58 -6.17 -11.72
CA ARG A 39 9.56 -7.08 -11.19
C ARG A 39 9.45 -7.05 -9.68
N HIS A 40 9.87 -5.97 -9.05
CA HIS A 40 9.68 -5.79 -7.60
C HIS A 40 8.34 -5.10 -7.33
N ILE A 41 7.68 -5.51 -6.26
CA ILE A 41 6.40 -4.92 -5.87
C ILE A 41 6.64 -3.54 -5.30
N ILE A 42 5.96 -2.54 -5.84
CA ILE A 42 6.08 -1.15 -5.39
C ILE A 42 4.77 -0.61 -4.83
N GLY A 43 3.66 -1.28 -5.08
CA GLY A 43 2.37 -0.83 -4.59
C GLY A 43 1.35 -1.96 -4.59
N ILE A 44 0.30 -1.76 -3.79
CA ILE A 44 -0.81 -2.69 -3.67
C ILE A 44 -2.10 -1.89 -3.76
N GLU A 45 -2.96 -2.25 -4.72
CA GLU A 45 -4.27 -1.63 -4.85
C GLU A 45 -5.36 -2.59 -4.40
N ILE A 46 -6.26 -2.11 -3.57
CA ILE A 46 -7.38 -2.90 -3.06
C ILE A 46 -8.66 -2.20 -3.46
N LEU A 47 -9.42 -2.81 -4.37
CA LEU A 47 -10.73 -2.32 -4.80
C LEU A 47 -11.80 -2.85 -3.86
N ASP A 48 -12.92 -2.13 -3.78
CA ASP A 48 -14.00 -2.45 -2.84
C ASP A 48 -13.45 -2.58 -1.41
N ALA A 49 -12.57 -1.66 -1.05
CA ALA A 49 -11.84 -1.72 0.21
C ALA A 49 -12.76 -1.78 1.43
N SER A 50 -13.87 -1.04 1.41
CA SER A 50 -14.82 -1.04 2.53
C SER A 50 -15.54 -2.38 2.71
N LYS A 51 -15.54 -3.22 1.68
CA LYS A 51 -16.12 -4.56 1.77
C LYS A 51 -15.11 -5.60 2.23
N LYS A 52 -13.83 -5.30 2.08
CA LYS A 52 -12.75 -6.22 2.45
C LYS A 52 -12.14 -5.89 3.81
N LEU A 53 -12.14 -4.61 4.16
CA LEU A 53 -11.56 -4.12 5.40
C LEU A 53 -12.61 -3.30 6.15
N SER A 54 -12.66 -3.42 7.46
CA SER A 54 -13.53 -2.57 8.26
C SER A 54 -12.94 -1.16 8.33
N LEU A 55 -13.79 -0.17 8.62
CA LEU A 55 -13.29 1.19 8.82
C LEU A 55 -12.25 1.23 9.93
N LYS A 56 -12.47 0.43 10.99
CA LYS A 56 -11.53 0.33 12.10
C LYS A 56 -10.15 -0.14 11.62
N ASP A 57 -10.12 -1.12 10.72
CA ASP A 57 -8.84 -1.61 10.17
C ASP A 57 -8.15 -0.56 9.32
N MET A 58 -8.92 0.21 8.55
CA MET A 58 -8.36 1.24 7.68
C MET A 58 -7.80 2.44 8.44
N VAL A 59 -8.36 2.76 9.62
CA VAL A 59 -7.88 3.90 10.41
C VAL A 59 -6.82 3.53 11.44
N ASN A 60 -6.62 2.24 11.70
CA ASN A 60 -5.64 1.76 12.67
C ASN A 60 -4.50 1.04 11.98
N ILE A 61 -3.40 1.75 11.82
CA ILE A 61 -2.20 1.21 11.19
C ILE A 61 -1.11 1.19 12.25
N THR A 62 -0.56 0.01 12.50
CA THR A 62 0.46 -0.17 13.52
C THR A 62 1.71 -0.81 12.90
N ILE A 63 2.86 -0.24 13.20
CA ILE A 63 4.15 -0.83 12.85
C ILE A 63 4.81 -1.23 14.17
N GLU A 64 4.94 -2.54 14.37
CA GLU A 64 5.49 -3.07 15.61
C GLU A 64 6.93 -3.52 15.44
N ASN A 65 7.69 -3.45 16.53
CA ASN A 65 9.08 -3.92 16.58
C ASN A 65 10.03 -3.23 15.61
N LEU A 66 9.62 -2.06 15.11
CA LEU A 66 10.51 -1.26 14.28
C LEU A 66 11.63 -0.69 15.17
N PRO A 67 12.90 -0.81 14.78
CA PRO A 67 13.98 -0.24 15.58
C PRO A 67 13.94 1.30 15.51
N VAL A 68 13.36 1.91 16.54
CA VAL A 68 13.07 3.35 16.58
C VAL A 68 14.32 4.21 16.46
N ASP A 69 15.43 3.73 16.98
CA ASP A 69 16.71 4.43 16.93
C ASP A 69 17.23 4.64 15.51
N ARG A 70 16.67 3.94 14.53
CA ARG A 70 17.06 4.08 13.13
C ARG A 70 16.17 5.05 12.36
N ILE A 71 15.06 5.45 12.93
CA ILE A 71 14.10 6.33 12.26
C ILE A 71 14.70 7.71 12.04
N GLU A 72 15.51 8.19 12.96
CA GLU A 72 16.12 9.51 12.88
C GLU A 72 16.99 9.69 11.64
N THR A 73 17.63 8.63 11.19
CA THR A 73 18.49 8.69 10.02
C THR A 73 17.70 8.58 8.72
N ALA A 74 16.45 8.17 8.80
CA ALA A 74 15.58 7.96 7.62
C ALA A 74 14.65 9.14 7.36
N THR A 75 14.43 10.00 8.33
CA THR A 75 13.48 11.11 8.25
C THR A 75 14.13 12.39 7.81
N VAL A 76 14.69 12.46 6.73
CA VAL A 76 15.35 13.69 6.28
C VAL A 76 14.52 14.44 5.28
#